data_c582e377cb92bbb5df287e663ef691a0
#
_entry.id   c582e377cb92bbb5df287e663ef691a0
#
_cell.length_a   1.000
_cell.length_b   1.000
_cell.length_c   1.000
_cell.angle_alpha   90.00
_cell.angle_beta   90.00
_cell.angle_gamma   90.00
#
_symmetry.space_group_name_H-M   'P 1'
#
loop_
_entity.id
_entity.type
_entity.pdbx_description
1 polymer ?
#
loop_
_entity_poly.entity_id
_entity_poly.type
_entity_poly.pdbx_seq_one_letter_code
_entity_poly.pdbx_strand_id
1 'polypeptide(L)'
;MQLLKKLNREERMTVILATHSVDMLPLFANRIYVLDRGRVLQEGPSEEIFCHQEMIVRAKLRLPYVSRLMYEMKRHDGVPIDGLPLTIGEARAQLLELIPKEMILPGIEEIKP
;
A
#
# COMPACT_ATOMS: atom_id res chain seq x y z
N MET A 1 -11.66 -10.79 2.07
CA MET A 1 -11.04 -9.84 3.02
C MET A 1 -12.03 -9.09 3.89
N GLN A 2 -13.17 -8.68 3.38
CA GLN A 2 -14.19 -8.00 4.21
C GLN A 2 -14.73 -8.88 5.34
N LEU A 3 -14.90 -10.18 5.08
CA LEU A 3 -15.33 -11.12 6.12
C LEU A 3 -14.33 -11.20 7.25
N LEU A 4 -13.03 -11.27 6.94
CA LEU A 4 -11.98 -11.30 7.96
C LEU A 4 -11.95 -10.03 8.79
N LYS A 5 -12.13 -8.88 8.15
CA LYS A 5 -12.20 -7.59 8.83
C LYS A 5 -13.40 -7.52 9.77
N LYS A 6 -14.54 -8.03 9.32
CA LYS A 6 -15.75 -8.09 10.13
C LYS A 6 -15.57 -8.97 11.36
N LEU A 7 -14.99 -10.16 11.19
CA LEU A 7 -14.73 -11.07 12.29
C LEU A 7 -13.78 -10.43 13.31
N ASN A 8 -12.78 -9.74 12.85
CA ASN A 8 -11.83 -9.07 13.75
C ASN A 8 -12.49 -7.92 14.53
N ARG A 9 -13.28 -7.10 13.88
CA ARG A 9 -13.90 -5.92 14.52
C ARG A 9 -15.11 -6.26 15.38
N GLU A 10 -16.04 -7.02 14.84
CA GLU A 10 -17.31 -7.29 15.51
C GLU A 10 -17.23 -8.44 16.52
N GLU A 11 -16.51 -9.48 16.15
CA GLU A 11 -16.38 -10.67 17.00
C GLU A 11 -15.12 -10.65 17.86
N ARG A 12 -14.30 -9.61 17.73
CA ARG A 12 -13.04 -9.45 18.45
C ARG A 12 -12.09 -10.64 18.28
N MET A 13 -12.13 -11.26 17.12
CA MET A 13 -11.27 -12.38 16.80
C MET A 13 -9.91 -11.88 16.32
N THR A 14 -8.86 -12.54 16.78
CA THR A 14 -7.54 -12.35 16.19
C THR A 14 -7.46 -13.16 14.91
N VAL A 15 -7.13 -12.51 13.79
CA VAL A 15 -7.02 -13.17 12.50
C VAL A 15 -5.57 -13.14 12.04
N ILE A 16 -5.03 -14.31 11.73
CA ILE A 16 -3.68 -14.45 11.17
C ILE A 16 -3.80 -14.98 9.76
N LEU A 17 -3.24 -14.25 8.80
CA LEU A 17 -3.28 -14.59 7.39
C LEU A 17 -1.86 -14.73 6.85
N ALA A 18 -1.56 -15.86 6.24
CA ALA A 18 -0.29 -16.05 5.54
C ALA A 18 -0.52 -15.94 4.04
N THR A 19 0.23 -15.08 3.38
CA THR A 19 0.09 -14.85 1.96
C THR A 19 1.38 -14.24 1.38
N HIS A 20 1.60 -14.42 0.10
CA HIS A 20 2.62 -13.67 -0.64
C HIS A 20 2.00 -12.59 -1.54
N SER A 21 0.69 -12.46 -1.49
CA SER A 21 -0.06 -11.46 -2.25
C SER A 21 -0.23 -10.22 -1.38
N VAL A 22 0.56 -9.20 -1.65
CA VAL A 22 0.71 -8.05 -0.73
C VAL A 22 -0.14 -6.84 -1.06
N ASP A 23 -0.80 -6.82 -2.23
CA ASP A 23 -1.50 -5.63 -2.71
C ASP A 23 -2.62 -5.15 -1.78
N MET A 24 -3.30 -6.07 -1.13
CA MET A 24 -4.42 -5.74 -0.26
C MET A 24 -4.03 -5.59 1.20
N LEU A 25 -2.82 -6.00 1.57
CA LEU A 25 -2.40 -5.98 2.97
C LEU A 25 -2.44 -4.60 3.62
N PRO A 26 -2.02 -3.51 2.95
CA PRO A 26 -2.08 -2.19 3.56
C PRO A 26 -3.48 -1.76 3.98
N LEU A 27 -4.52 -2.31 3.35
CA LEU A 27 -5.91 -1.97 3.67
C LEU A 27 -6.47 -2.76 4.86
N PHE A 28 -5.95 -3.97 5.09
CA PHE A 28 -6.57 -4.90 6.04
C PHE A 28 -5.66 -5.30 7.20
N ALA A 29 -4.35 -5.36 6.98
CA ALA A 29 -3.43 -5.81 8.01
C ALA A 29 -3.10 -4.70 9.00
N ASN A 30 -3.23 -5.01 10.29
CA ASN A 30 -2.78 -4.13 11.35
C ASN A 30 -1.28 -4.26 11.56
N ARG A 31 -0.78 -5.48 11.43
CA ARG A 31 0.62 -5.81 11.66
C ARG A 31 1.08 -6.86 10.68
N ILE A 32 2.29 -6.69 10.17
CA ILE A 32 2.87 -7.58 9.17
C ILE A 32 4.16 -8.18 9.70
N TYR A 33 4.31 -9.49 9.52
CA TYR A 33 5.52 -10.23 9.79
C TYR A 33 6.05 -10.74 8.46
N VAL A 34 7.25 -10.32 8.10
CA VAL A 34 7.90 -10.79 6.87
C VAL A 34 8.77 -12.00 7.19
N LEU A 35 8.45 -13.13 6.58
CA LEU A 35 9.16 -14.37 6.80
C LEU A 35 10.06 -14.70 5.61
N ASP A 36 11.27 -15.14 5.89
CA ASP A 36 12.19 -15.65 4.88
C ASP A 36 13.00 -16.79 5.46
N ARG A 37 12.97 -17.94 4.79
CA ARG A 37 13.73 -19.14 5.18
C ARG A 37 13.51 -19.54 6.65
N GLY A 38 12.26 -19.47 7.10
CA GLY A 38 11.88 -19.83 8.46
C GLY A 38 12.22 -18.79 9.53
N ARG A 39 12.63 -17.61 9.15
CA ARG A 39 12.96 -16.52 10.07
C ARG A 39 12.11 -15.29 9.82
N VAL A 40 11.83 -14.55 10.90
CA VAL A 40 11.19 -13.24 10.80
C VAL A 40 12.26 -12.21 10.45
N LEU A 41 12.19 -11.66 9.23
CA LEU A 41 13.11 -10.60 8.81
C LEU A 41 12.73 -9.26 9.39
N GLN A 42 11.44 -8.99 9.46
CA GLN A 42 10.93 -7.72 9.93
C GLN A 42 9.48 -7.89 10.40
N GLU A 43 9.07 -7.03 11.33
CA GLU A 43 7.69 -6.93 11.73
C GLU A 43 7.32 -5.49 12.01
N GLY A 44 6.06 -5.15 11.87
CA GLY A 44 5.56 -3.82 12.18
C GLY A 44 4.31 -3.47 11.41
N PRO A 45 3.87 -2.21 11.54
CA PRO A 45 2.78 -1.68 10.72
C PRO A 45 3.12 -1.70 9.24
N SER A 46 2.09 -1.73 8.39
CA SER A 46 2.27 -1.80 6.93
C SER A 46 3.19 -0.70 6.40
N GLU A 47 3.04 0.52 6.90
CA GLU A 47 3.85 1.66 6.43
C GLU A 47 5.34 1.44 6.67
N GLU A 48 5.71 0.90 7.83
CA GLU A 48 7.10 0.62 8.13
C GLU A 48 7.66 -0.50 7.27
N ILE A 49 6.87 -1.56 7.09
CA ILE A 49 7.33 -2.72 6.31
C ILE A 49 7.59 -2.34 4.86
N PHE A 50 6.66 -1.66 4.21
CA PHE A 50 6.80 -1.33 2.80
C PHE A 50 7.74 -0.16 2.51
N CYS A 51 8.23 0.53 3.53
CA CYS A 51 9.28 1.53 3.37
C CYS A 51 10.68 0.92 3.27
N HIS A 52 10.87 -0.33 3.71
CA HIS A 52 12.17 -1.01 3.68
C HIS A 52 12.36 -1.78 2.38
N GLN A 53 12.78 -1.10 1.34
CA GLN A 53 12.89 -1.67 0.01
C GLN A 53 13.92 -2.80 -0.10
N GLU A 54 15.04 -2.67 0.58
CA GLU A 54 16.06 -3.72 0.59
C GLU A 54 15.50 -5.02 1.16
N MET A 55 14.72 -4.91 2.22
CA MET A 55 14.08 -6.05 2.84
C MET A 55 13.03 -6.67 1.91
N ILE A 56 12.26 -5.86 1.20
CA ILE A 56 11.26 -6.33 0.25
C ILE A 56 11.91 -7.11 -0.87
N VAL A 57 13.01 -6.61 -1.43
CA VAL A 57 13.77 -7.32 -2.47
C VAL A 57 14.33 -8.62 -1.93
N ARG A 58 14.94 -8.58 -0.74
CA ARG A 58 15.54 -9.76 -0.11
C ARG A 58 14.53 -10.86 0.17
N ALA A 59 13.33 -10.49 0.65
CA ALA A 59 12.27 -11.44 0.95
C ALA A 59 11.46 -11.83 -0.30
N LYS A 60 11.81 -11.29 -1.47
CA LYS A 60 11.11 -11.52 -2.74
C LYS A 60 9.64 -11.09 -2.69
N LEU A 61 9.35 -10.12 -1.84
CA LEU A 61 8.03 -9.54 -1.79
C LEU A 61 7.85 -8.50 -2.91
N ARG A 62 6.62 -8.31 -3.32
CA ARG A 62 6.27 -7.26 -4.26
C ARG A 62 5.64 -6.10 -3.51
N LEU A 63 6.00 -4.87 -3.89
CA LEU A 63 5.26 -3.71 -3.45
C LEU A 63 3.82 -3.78 -3.99
N PRO A 64 2.84 -3.22 -3.25
CA PRO A 64 1.54 -2.97 -3.87
C PRO A 64 1.72 -2.22 -5.20
N TYR A 65 0.90 -2.53 -6.19
CA TYR A 65 1.06 -1.94 -7.53
C TYR A 65 1.09 -0.43 -7.52
N VAL A 66 0.23 0.20 -6.72
CA VAL A 66 0.20 1.65 -6.62
C VAL A 66 1.49 2.20 -6.03
N SER A 67 2.04 1.51 -5.03
CA SER A 67 3.31 1.91 -4.41
C SER A 67 4.45 1.82 -5.39
N ARG A 68 4.49 0.76 -6.18
CA ARG A 68 5.51 0.55 -7.20
C ARG A 68 5.46 1.63 -8.28
N LEU A 69 4.25 1.97 -8.73
CA LEU A 69 4.09 3.05 -9.70
C LEU A 69 4.64 4.37 -9.17
N MET A 70 4.24 4.72 -7.96
CA MET A 70 4.66 5.97 -7.33
C MET A 70 6.17 6.00 -7.08
N TYR A 71 6.72 4.87 -6.69
CA TYR A 71 8.16 4.73 -6.50
C TYR A 71 8.93 4.94 -7.80
N GLU A 72 8.48 4.33 -8.89
CA GLU A 72 9.13 4.50 -10.18
C GLU A 72 9.02 5.94 -10.69
N MET A 73 7.88 6.58 -10.51
CA MET A 73 7.70 7.98 -10.86
C MET A 73 8.65 8.89 -10.08
N LYS A 74 8.81 8.63 -8.80
CA LYS A 74 9.74 9.38 -7.96
C LYS A 74 11.19 9.18 -8.40
N ARG A 75 11.58 7.94 -8.61
CA ARG A 75 12.97 7.58 -8.91
C ARG A 75 13.38 7.93 -10.34
N HIS A 76 12.54 7.62 -11.31
CA HIS A 76 12.91 7.76 -12.72
C HIS A 76 12.45 9.07 -13.33
N ASP A 77 11.32 9.58 -12.93
CA ASP A 77 10.71 10.76 -13.53
C ASP A 77 10.85 12.02 -12.69
N GLY A 78 11.44 11.90 -11.50
CA GLY A 78 11.68 13.04 -10.63
C GLY A 78 10.41 13.67 -10.06
N VAL A 79 9.31 12.94 -10.00
CA VAL A 79 8.06 13.45 -9.44
C VAL A 79 8.23 13.61 -7.93
N PRO A 80 7.91 14.78 -7.35
CA PRO A 80 8.11 15.05 -5.93
C PRO A 80 7.04 14.38 -5.07
N ILE A 81 7.17 13.08 -4.89
CA ILE A 81 6.27 12.28 -4.07
C ILE A 81 6.85 12.17 -2.67
N ASP A 82 6.05 12.52 -1.68
CA ASP A 82 6.43 12.45 -0.28
C ASP A 82 6.02 11.09 0.29
N GLY A 83 7.01 10.37 0.78
CA GLY A 83 6.78 9.01 1.27
C GLY A 83 6.45 8.03 0.17
N LEU A 84 5.91 6.88 0.54
CA LEU A 84 5.46 5.87 -0.41
C LEU A 84 4.01 5.53 -0.13
N PRO A 85 3.07 5.97 -0.98
CA PRO A 85 1.66 5.62 -0.81
C PRO A 85 1.45 4.12 -0.88
N LEU A 86 0.67 3.58 0.03
CA LEU A 86 0.34 2.16 0.07
C LEU A 86 -1.06 1.86 -0.45
N THR A 87 -1.90 2.88 -0.60
CA THR A 87 -3.26 2.72 -1.08
C THR A 87 -3.53 3.65 -2.25
N ILE A 88 -4.53 3.32 -3.04
CA ILE A 88 -4.96 4.16 -4.15
C ILE A 88 -5.40 5.55 -3.65
N GLY A 89 -6.09 5.60 -2.50
CA GLY A 89 -6.53 6.86 -1.93
C GLY A 89 -5.38 7.78 -1.55
N GLU A 90 -4.35 7.23 -0.94
CA GLU A 90 -3.14 8.00 -0.60
C GLU A 90 -2.43 8.51 -1.85
N ALA A 91 -2.27 7.65 -2.84
CA ALA A 91 -1.64 8.03 -4.10
C ALA A 91 -2.45 9.10 -4.84
N ARG A 92 -3.75 8.94 -4.86
CA ARG A 92 -4.66 9.92 -5.48
C ARG A 92 -4.52 11.29 -4.83
N ALA A 93 -4.49 11.33 -3.50
CA ALA A 93 -4.34 12.59 -2.76
C ALA A 93 -3.02 13.29 -3.12
N GLN A 94 -1.92 12.54 -3.16
CA GLN A 94 -0.63 13.12 -3.51
C GLN A 94 -0.58 13.62 -4.96
N LEU A 95 -1.13 12.86 -5.90
CA LEU A 95 -1.14 13.26 -7.30
C LEU A 95 -2.00 14.50 -7.54
N LEU A 96 -3.12 14.61 -6.84
CA LEU A 96 -4.00 15.78 -6.96
C LEU A 96 -3.30 17.07 -6.49
N GLU A 97 -2.44 16.99 -5.51
CA GLU A 97 -1.65 18.13 -5.05
C GLU A 97 -0.63 18.59 -6.11
N LEU A 98 -0.14 17.67 -6.92
CA LEU A 98 0.85 17.95 -7.95
C LEU A 98 0.25 18.43 -9.26
N ILE A 99 -1.01 18.12 -9.53
CA ILE A 99 -1.69 18.49 -10.76
C ILE A 99 -2.20 19.93 -10.65
N PRO A 100 -1.84 20.83 -11.60
CA PRO A 100 -2.38 22.19 -11.60
C PRO A 100 -3.91 22.19 -11.67
N LYS A 101 -4.54 23.06 -10.89
CA LYS A 101 -6.00 23.12 -10.83
C LYS A 101 -6.64 23.38 -12.18
N GLU A 102 -5.95 24.09 -13.06
CA GLU A 102 -6.41 24.39 -14.41
C GLU A 102 -6.56 23.12 -15.27
N MET A 103 -5.84 22.08 -14.92
CA MET A 103 -5.90 20.80 -15.63
C MET A 103 -6.96 19.85 -15.09
N ILE A 104 -7.60 20.21 -13.98
CA ILE A 104 -8.68 19.43 -13.41
C ILE A 104 -9.99 20.00 -13.95
N LEU A 105 -10.70 19.18 -14.74
CA LEU A 105 -11.95 19.61 -15.35
C LEU A 105 -13.07 19.61 -14.30
N PRO A 106 -13.68 20.77 -14.02
CA PRO A 106 -14.82 20.81 -13.10
C PRO A 106 -16.05 20.17 -13.74
N GLY A 107 -16.85 19.49 -12.94
CA GLY A 107 -18.14 19.01 -13.39
C GLY A 107 -18.13 17.78 -14.27
N ILE A 108 -17.03 17.05 -14.34
CA ILE A 108 -17.07 15.71 -14.90
C ILE A 108 -17.79 14.86 -13.89
N GLU A 109 -19.09 14.67 -14.14
CA GLU A 109 -19.82 13.73 -13.35
C GLU A 109 -19.35 12.35 -13.66
N GLU A 110 -19.23 11.61 -12.57
CA GLU A 110 -18.64 10.32 -12.54
C GLU A 110 -19.15 9.34 -13.56
N ILE A 111 -18.21 8.68 -14.21
CA ILE A 111 -18.47 7.37 -14.77
C ILE A 111 -18.54 6.44 -13.58
N LYS A 112 -19.73 6.10 -13.15
CA LYS A 112 -19.90 5.13 -12.08
C LYS A 112 -19.57 3.75 -12.62
N PRO A 113 -18.69 3.01 -11.94
CA PRO A 113 -18.44 1.63 -12.33
C PRO A 113 -19.67 0.75 -12.12
#